data_cc58d3cea01e806f51e9960aac8f2890
#
_entry.id   cc58d3cea01e806f51e9960aac8f2890
#
_cell.length_a   1.000
_cell.length_b   1.000
_cell.length_c   1.000
_cell.angle_alpha   90.00
_cell.angle_beta   90.00
_cell.angle_gamma   90.00
#
_symmetry.space_group_name_H-M   'P 1'
#
loop_
_entity.id
_entity.type
_entity.pdbx_description
1 polymer ?
#
loop_
_entity_poly.entity_id
_entity_poly.type
_entity_poly.pdbx_seq_one_letter_code
_entity_poly.pdbx_strand_id
1 'polypeptide(L)'
;RHPTTCDDVEFTDTDSLFARADYLTFHCPLTEETRGTANARTLSLMKPSAVLINTARGGVVEEEALAAALNENRLRGAGIDVLDMEPMKPNHPYLTAKNCYVTPHVAWASQEARTRLVKIAADNIKAFLSGSPVNQVNKL
;
A
#
# COMPACT_ATOMS: atom_id res chain seq x y z
N ARG A 1 11.47 12.82 -0.34
CA ARG A 1 10.57 13.99 -0.52
C ARG A 1 10.61 14.82 0.75
N HIS A 2 10.71 16.14 0.61
CA HIS A 2 10.64 17.04 1.77
C HIS A 2 9.21 17.03 2.33
N PRO A 3 9.06 16.99 3.66
CA PRO A 3 7.73 17.07 4.26
C PRO A 3 7.09 18.42 3.88
N THR A 4 5.89 18.35 3.36
CA THR A 4 5.07 19.55 3.17
C THR A 4 4.51 19.89 4.55
N THR A 5 4.73 21.10 5.05
CA THR A 5 4.11 21.54 6.29
C THR A 5 2.61 21.65 6.06
N CYS A 6 1.84 20.84 6.79
CA CYS A 6 0.40 20.88 6.85
C CYS A 6 0.04 20.87 8.34
N ASP A 7 -0.73 21.81 8.81
CA ASP A 7 -1.02 22.00 10.24
C ASP A 7 -1.74 20.79 10.86
N ASP A 8 -2.39 19.95 10.01
CA ASP A 8 -3.11 18.76 10.43
C ASP A 8 -2.30 17.45 10.25
N VAL A 9 -1.00 17.54 9.90
CA VAL A 9 -0.15 16.38 9.64
C VAL A 9 1.06 16.38 10.56
N GLU A 10 1.20 15.32 11.35
CA GLU A 10 2.39 15.05 12.15
C GLU A 10 3.31 14.09 11.41
N PHE A 11 4.59 14.47 11.27
CA PHE A 11 5.63 13.58 10.74
C PHE A 11 6.32 12.87 11.90
N THR A 12 6.49 11.56 11.80
CA THR A 12 7.11 10.73 12.82
C THR A 12 7.94 9.62 12.18
N ASP A 13 8.75 8.93 12.97
CA ASP A 13 9.48 7.73 12.55
C ASP A 13 8.54 6.52 12.38
N THR A 14 9.04 5.49 11.72
CA THR A 14 8.26 4.29 11.42
C THR A 14 7.75 3.58 12.67
N ASP A 15 8.58 3.41 13.68
CA ASP A 15 8.21 2.67 14.90
C ASP A 15 7.12 3.40 15.68
N SER A 16 7.26 4.71 15.84
CA SER A 16 6.25 5.56 16.45
C SER A 16 4.94 5.55 15.66
N LEU A 17 5.01 5.55 14.32
CA LEU A 17 3.83 5.45 13.47
C LEU A 17 3.08 4.13 13.72
N PHE A 18 3.79 2.99 13.70
CA PHE A 18 3.17 1.69 13.97
C PHE A 18 2.56 1.60 15.37
N ALA A 19 3.27 2.11 16.39
CA ALA A 19 2.80 2.05 17.78
C ALA A 19 1.55 2.93 18.05
N ARG A 20 1.41 4.05 17.34
CA ARG A 20 0.36 5.04 17.61
C ARG A 20 -0.87 4.87 16.72
N ALA A 21 -0.71 4.28 15.53
CA ALA A 21 -1.78 4.18 14.54
C ALA A 21 -2.95 3.34 15.02
N ASP A 22 -4.17 3.83 14.79
CA ASP A 22 -5.41 3.05 14.87
C ASP A 22 -5.76 2.48 13.49
N TYR A 23 -5.46 3.22 12.43
CA TYR A 23 -5.54 2.80 11.03
C TYR A 23 -4.21 3.12 10.36
N LEU A 24 -3.49 2.09 9.91
CA LEU A 24 -2.24 2.23 9.17
C LEU A 24 -2.49 1.91 7.70
N THR A 25 -2.20 2.85 6.81
CA THR A 25 -2.40 2.66 5.36
C THR A 25 -1.12 2.97 4.59
N PHE A 26 -0.81 2.11 3.61
CA PHE A 26 0.37 2.26 2.75
C PHE A 26 0.01 2.93 1.42
N HIS A 27 0.81 3.95 1.04
CA HIS A 27 0.70 4.69 -0.22
C HIS A 27 2.08 4.95 -0.84
N CYS A 28 3.09 4.15 -0.45
CA CYS A 28 4.45 4.26 -0.94
C CYS A 28 4.72 3.31 -2.13
N PRO A 29 5.67 3.62 -3.02
CA PRO A 29 6.17 2.67 -4.00
C PRO A 29 6.94 1.54 -3.31
N LEU A 30 7.06 0.39 -3.96
CA LEU A 30 7.94 -0.68 -3.52
C LEU A 30 9.37 -0.38 -3.97
N THR A 31 10.25 -0.18 -2.99
CA THR A 31 11.69 0.00 -3.16
C THR A 31 12.43 -0.93 -2.20
N GLU A 32 13.75 -0.99 -2.25
CA GLU A 32 14.54 -1.72 -1.26
C GLU A 32 14.28 -1.22 0.16
N GLU A 33 14.08 0.10 0.34
CA GLU A 33 13.83 0.73 1.64
C GLU A 33 12.41 0.46 2.18
N THR A 34 11.41 0.31 1.28
CA THR A 34 10.02 0.11 1.68
C THR A 34 9.60 -1.36 1.71
N ARG A 35 10.42 -2.26 1.14
CA ARG A 35 10.17 -3.71 1.19
C ARG A 35 10.16 -4.20 2.63
N GLY A 36 9.13 -4.96 2.99
CA GLY A 36 8.98 -5.52 4.33
C GLY A 36 8.90 -4.46 5.44
N THR A 37 8.42 -3.26 5.15
CA THR A 37 8.17 -2.24 6.19
C THR A 37 7.23 -2.76 7.27
N ALA A 38 6.15 -3.45 6.86
CA ALA A 38 5.31 -4.20 7.78
C ALA A 38 5.82 -5.65 7.87
N ASN A 39 6.57 -5.96 8.91
CA ASN A 39 7.15 -7.26 9.22
C ASN A 39 6.79 -7.68 10.66
N ALA A 40 7.22 -8.86 11.09
CA ALA A 40 6.89 -9.38 12.43
C ALA A 40 7.24 -8.40 13.56
N ARG A 41 8.37 -7.66 13.44
CA ARG A 41 8.79 -6.68 14.44
C ARG A 41 7.87 -5.45 14.46
N THR A 42 7.66 -4.82 13.32
CA THR A 42 6.86 -3.59 13.25
C THR A 42 5.39 -3.86 13.52
N LEU A 43 4.84 -5.00 13.07
CA LEU A 43 3.48 -5.43 13.39
C LEU A 43 3.29 -5.67 14.90
N SER A 44 4.34 -6.11 15.62
CA SER A 44 4.26 -6.30 17.08
C SER A 44 4.14 -4.99 17.86
N LEU A 45 4.47 -3.85 17.27
CA LEU A 45 4.31 -2.53 17.87
C LEU A 45 2.87 -2.01 17.79
N MET A 46 2.07 -2.54 16.88
CA MET A 46 0.71 -2.03 16.63
C MET A 46 -0.23 -2.35 17.79
N LYS A 47 -1.23 -1.49 17.95
CA LYS A 47 -2.32 -1.70 18.92
C LYS A 47 -3.15 -2.92 18.52
N PRO A 48 -3.65 -3.73 19.47
CA PRO A 48 -4.57 -4.85 19.16
C PRO A 48 -5.87 -4.42 18.48
N SER A 49 -6.26 -3.16 18.64
CA SER A 49 -7.44 -2.55 17.98
C SER A 49 -7.14 -2.01 16.60
N ALA A 50 -5.88 -1.97 16.17
CA ALA A 50 -5.47 -1.35 14.91
C ALA A 50 -5.89 -2.18 13.68
N VAL A 51 -6.10 -1.46 12.57
CA VAL A 51 -6.37 -2.02 11.25
C VAL A 51 -5.26 -1.62 10.29
N LEU A 52 -4.72 -2.59 9.54
CA LEU A 52 -3.74 -2.35 8.49
C LEU A 52 -4.41 -2.37 7.12
N ILE A 53 -4.08 -1.41 6.27
CA ILE A 53 -4.61 -1.31 4.90
C ILE A 53 -3.45 -1.19 3.91
N ASN A 54 -3.41 -2.10 2.92
CA ASN A 54 -2.42 -2.04 1.85
C ASN A 54 -3.08 -2.04 0.47
N THR A 55 -3.10 -0.88 -0.17
CA THR A 55 -3.52 -0.67 -1.56
C THR A 55 -2.36 -0.16 -2.42
N ALA A 56 -1.12 -0.27 -1.92
CA ALA A 56 0.07 0.24 -2.59
C ALA A 56 0.80 -0.85 -3.39
N ARG A 57 1.58 -1.71 -2.73
CA ARG A 57 2.31 -2.84 -3.32
C ARG A 57 2.44 -3.97 -2.31
N GLY A 58 2.29 -5.22 -2.74
CA GLY A 58 2.29 -6.40 -1.86
C GLY A 58 3.56 -6.51 -1.03
N GLY A 59 4.72 -6.44 -1.65
CA GLY A 59 6.01 -6.58 -0.97
C GLY A 59 6.35 -5.54 0.11
N VAL A 60 5.50 -4.54 0.35
CA VAL A 60 5.62 -3.63 1.51
C VAL A 60 5.26 -4.34 2.82
N VAL A 61 4.43 -5.38 2.74
CA VAL A 61 3.96 -6.17 3.87
C VAL A 61 4.46 -7.60 3.73
N GLU A 62 5.09 -8.13 4.77
CA GLU A 62 5.40 -9.56 4.87
C GLU A 62 4.12 -10.35 5.13
N GLU A 63 3.66 -11.11 4.15
CA GLU A 63 2.34 -11.74 4.13
C GLU A 63 2.15 -12.76 5.26
N GLU A 64 3.16 -13.61 5.50
CA GLU A 64 3.14 -14.57 6.60
C GLU A 64 3.13 -13.87 7.97
N ALA A 65 3.89 -12.80 8.13
CA ALA A 65 3.95 -12.05 9.39
C ALA A 65 2.60 -11.39 9.70
N LEU A 66 1.94 -10.82 8.70
CA LEU A 66 0.61 -10.23 8.87
C LEU A 66 -0.44 -11.30 9.17
N ALA A 67 -0.44 -12.42 8.44
CA ALA A 67 -1.37 -13.53 8.68
C ALA A 67 -1.21 -14.11 10.09
N ALA A 68 0.03 -14.28 10.57
CA ALA A 68 0.31 -14.71 11.94
C ALA A 68 -0.22 -13.71 12.97
N ALA A 69 0.05 -12.40 12.78
CA ALA A 69 -0.41 -11.35 13.68
C ALA A 69 -1.96 -11.30 13.79
N LEU A 70 -2.66 -11.52 12.67
CA LEU A 70 -4.13 -11.58 12.65
C LEU A 70 -4.66 -12.84 13.34
N ASN A 71 -4.05 -14.00 13.10
CA ASN A 71 -4.46 -15.28 13.70
C ASN A 71 -4.24 -15.30 15.22
N GLU A 72 -3.20 -14.62 15.69
CA GLU A 72 -2.90 -14.43 17.11
C GLU A 72 -3.70 -13.29 17.76
N ASN A 73 -4.61 -12.64 17.03
CA ASN A 73 -5.41 -11.48 17.47
C ASN A 73 -4.55 -10.29 17.95
N ARG A 74 -3.33 -10.13 17.40
CA ARG A 74 -2.46 -8.99 17.66
C ARG A 74 -2.87 -7.73 16.89
N LEU A 75 -3.73 -7.89 15.88
CA LEU A 75 -4.37 -6.84 15.11
C LEU A 75 -5.86 -7.13 15.00
N ARG A 76 -6.66 -6.07 14.93
CA ARG A 76 -8.11 -6.18 14.74
C ARG A 76 -8.47 -6.73 13.35
N GLY A 77 -7.72 -6.34 12.31
CA GLY A 77 -8.00 -6.77 10.95
C GLY A 77 -7.08 -6.14 9.92
N ALA A 78 -7.20 -6.61 8.68
CA ALA A 78 -6.48 -6.03 7.55
C ALA A 78 -7.34 -5.98 6.28
N GLY A 79 -7.13 -4.94 5.46
CA GLY A 79 -7.66 -4.77 4.11
C GLY A 79 -6.51 -4.76 3.10
N ILE A 80 -6.48 -5.74 2.23
CA ILE A 80 -5.36 -5.98 1.30
C ILE A 80 -5.88 -5.98 -0.13
N ASP A 81 -5.40 -5.07 -0.97
CA ASP A 81 -5.74 -5.03 -2.41
C ASP A 81 -4.61 -5.56 -3.30
N VAL A 82 -3.42 -5.74 -2.75
CA VAL A 82 -2.19 -6.09 -3.48
C VAL A 82 -1.42 -7.20 -2.79
N LEU A 83 -0.83 -8.12 -3.56
CA LEU A 83 -0.03 -9.23 -3.06
C LEU A 83 1.40 -9.15 -3.59
N ASP A 84 2.35 -9.81 -2.92
CA ASP A 84 3.73 -9.88 -3.41
C ASP A 84 3.80 -10.69 -4.72
N MET A 85 2.94 -11.69 -4.86
CA MET A 85 2.74 -12.40 -6.12
C MET A 85 1.26 -12.43 -6.51
N GLU A 86 0.96 -11.93 -7.69
CA GLU A 86 -0.38 -11.94 -8.29
C GLU A 86 -0.40 -12.76 -9.59
N PRO A 87 -1.41 -13.63 -9.81
CA PRO A 87 -2.58 -13.87 -8.95
C PRO A 87 -2.26 -14.66 -7.67
N MET A 88 -3.18 -14.57 -6.68
CA MET A 88 -3.07 -15.28 -5.40
C MET A 88 -2.91 -16.79 -5.59
N LYS A 89 -1.96 -17.37 -4.85
CA LYS A 89 -1.75 -18.83 -4.84
C LYS A 89 -2.84 -19.54 -4.02
N PRO A 90 -3.17 -20.83 -4.36
CA PRO A 90 -4.19 -21.60 -3.63
C PRO A 90 -3.92 -21.80 -2.12
N ASN A 91 -2.67 -21.72 -1.69
CA ASN A 91 -2.26 -21.88 -0.29
C ASN A 91 -1.78 -20.59 0.36
N HIS A 92 -2.27 -19.44 -0.13
CA HIS A 92 -1.84 -18.13 0.36
C HIS A 92 -2.23 -17.94 1.83
N PRO A 93 -1.32 -17.38 2.68
CA PRO A 93 -1.57 -17.24 4.13
C PRO A 93 -2.81 -16.41 4.47
N TYR A 94 -3.19 -15.44 3.65
CA TYR A 94 -4.39 -14.64 3.87
C TYR A 94 -5.70 -15.40 3.73
N LEU A 95 -5.72 -16.56 3.06
CA LEU A 95 -6.95 -17.36 2.92
C LEU A 95 -7.44 -17.95 4.26
N THR A 96 -6.55 -18.11 5.22
CA THR A 96 -6.85 -18.62 6.56
C THR A 96 -6.62 -17.60 7.67
N ALA A 97 -6.24 -16.38 7.31
CA ALA A 97 -6.03 -15.30 8.26
C ALA A 97 -7.37 -14.73 8.75
N LYS A 98 -7.51 -14.57 10.06
CA LYS A 98 -8.69 -13.95 10.67
C LYS A 98 -8.82 -12.49 10.29
N ASN A 99 -10.04 -12.03 10.00
CA ASN A 99 -10.34 -10.62 9.72
C ASN A 99 -9.43 -10.01 8.62
N CYS A 100 -9.00 -10.82 7.65
CA CYS A 100 -8.26 -10.39 6.48
C CYS A 100 -9.19 -10.33 5.27
N TYR A 101 -9.39 -9.13 4.74
CA TYR A 101 -10.23 -8.90 3.56
C TYR A 101 -9.34 -8.60 2.37
N VAL A 102 -9.41 -9.44 1.35
CA VAL A 102 -8.57 -9.32 0.14
C VAL A 102 -9.43 -8.97 -1.07
N THR A 103 -8.98 -7.99 -1.85
CA THR A 103 -9.56 -7.60 -3.13
C THR A 103 -8.52 -7.80 -4.24
N PRO A 104 -8.95 -8.06 -5.50
CA PRO A 104 -8.04 -8.47 -6.58
C PRO A 104 -7.41 -7.28 -7.32
N HIS A 105 -6.66 -6.42 -6.60
CA HIS A 105 -5.93 -5.26 -7.13
C HIS A 105 -6.85 -4.30 -7.90
N VAL A 106 -7.94 -3.89 -7.28
CA VAL A 106 -9.01 -3.08 -7.89
C VAL A 106 -9.20 -1.70 -7.23
N ALA A 107 -8.36 -1.30 -6.29
CA ALA A 107 -8.46 0.01 -5.63
C ALA A 107 -8.38 1.20 -6.63
N TRP A 108 -7.76 0.99 -7.79
CA TRP A 108 -7.69 1.96 -8.90
C TRP A 108 -8.92 1.97 -9.81
N ALA A 109 -9.84 1.01 -9.70
CA ALA A 109 -10.81 0.66 -10.73
C ALA A 109 -12.11 1.47 -10.68
N SER A 110 -12.19 2.53 -9.85
CA SER A 110 -13.36 3.41 -9.90
C SER A 110 -13.51 4.07 -11.27
N GLN A 111 -14.74 4.40 -11.65
CA GLN A 111 -15.03 5.03 -12.94
C GLN A 111 -14.24 6.34 -13.10
N GLU A 112 -14.18 7.15 -12.04
CA GLU A 112 -13.48 8.44 -12.03
C GLU A 112 -11.97 8.26 -12.18
N ALA A 113 -11.37 7.30 -11.49
CA ALA A 113 -9.94 7.01 -11.59
C ALA A 113 -9.56 6.53 -12.99
N ARG A 114 -10.33 5.61 -13.57
CA ARG A 114 -10.11 5.11 -14.93
C ARG A 114 -10.28 6.22 -15.98
N THR A 115 -11.28 7.06 -15.83
CA THR A 115 -11.50 8.19 -16.75
C THR A 115 -10.32 9.17 -16.70
N ARG A 116 -9.81 9.50 -15.50
CA ARG A 116 -8.62 10.34 -15.37
C ARG A 116 -7.38 9.68 -15.97
N LEU A 117 -7.18 8.39 -15.74
CA LEU A 117 -6.03 7.64 -16.26
C LEU A 117 -6.00 7.67 -17.79
N VAL A 118 -7.13 7.34 -18.44
CA VAL A 118 -7.24 7.35 -19.91
C VAL A 118 -7.00 8.77 -20.47
N LYS A 119 -7.57 9.79 -19.83
CA LYS A 119 -7.35 11.19 -20.24
C LYS A 119 -5.87 11.58 -20.14
N ILE A 120 -5.20 11.29 -19.03
CA ILE A 120 -3.78 11.60 -18.83
C ILE A 120 -2.92 10.87 -19.88
N ALA A 121 -3.20 9.59 -20.16
CA ALA A 121 -2.48 8.82 -21.17
C ALA A 121 -2.64 9.45 -22.58
N ALA A 122 -3.86 9.84 -22.95
CA ALA A 122 -4.12 10.51 -24.23
C ALA A 122 -3.42 11.88 -24.31
N ASP A 123 -3.43 12.66 -23.25
CA ASP A 123 -2.77 13.97 -23.21
C ASP A 123 -1.23 13.82 -23.28
N ASN A 124 -0.65 12.79 -22.64
CA ASN A 124 0.78 12.48 -22.77
C ASN A 124 1.18 12.12 -24.20
N ILE A 125 0.37 11.30 -24.89
CA ILE A 125 0.62 10.95 -26.31
C ILE A 125 0.57 12.19 -27.19
N LYS A 126 -0.45 13.05 -27.03
CA LYS A 126 -0.56 14.31 -27.78
C LYS A 126 0.64 15.21 -27.56
N ALA A 127 1.06 15.37 -26.31
CA ALA A 127 2.22 16.18 -25.96
C ALA A 127 3.51 15.63 -26.57
N PHE A 128 3.70 14.31 -26.57
CA PHE A 128 4.83 13.66 -27.22
C PHE A 128 4.83 13.92 -28.75
N LEU A 129 3.70 13.73 -29.42
CA LEU A 129 3.58 13.93 -30.85
C LEU A 129 3.77 15.41 -31.27
N SER A 130 3.45 16.36 -30.39
CA SER A 130 3.69 17.79 -30.64
C SER A 130 5.13 18.25 -30.33
N GLY A 131 6.02 17.33 -29.95
CA GLY A 131 7.43 17.65 -29.59
C GLY A 131 7.60 18.32 -28.24
N SER A 132 6.57 18.32 -27.39
CA SER A 132 6.59 18.92 -26.04
C SER A 132 6.14 17.90 -24.98
N PRO A 133 6.89 16.80 -24.80
CA PRO A 133 6.48 15.72 -23.91
C PRO A 133 6.37 16.18 -22.46
N VAL A 134 5.33 15.70 -21.74
CA VAL A 134 5.07 15.97 -20.32
C VAL A 134 5.11 14.67 -19.52
N ASN A 135 5.22 14.78 -18.19
CA ASN A 135 5.26 13.64 -17.26
C ASN A 135 6.38 12.63 -17.58
N GLN A 136 7.51 13.10 -18.10
CA GLN A 136 8.67 12.25 -18.35
C GLN A 136 9.25 11.72 -17.03
N VAL A 137 9.41 10.41 -16.91
CA VAL A 137 9.96 9.73 -15.74
C VAL A 137 11.39 9.24 -15.95
N ASN A 138 11.86 9.22 -17.19
CA ASN A 138 13.25 8.94 -17.57
C ASN A 138 13.95 10.24 -17.99
N LYS A 139 15.20 10.38 -17.56
CA LYS A 139 16.10 11.40 -18.14
C LYS A 139 16.73 10.77 -19.39
N LEU A 140 16.46 11.33 -20.54
CA LEU A 140 17.19 11.04 -21.76
C LEU A 140 18.59 11.66 -21.69
#